data_d709b40f5474de17ead991c0e11f6438
#
_entry.id   d709b40f5474de17ead991c0e11f6438
#
_cell.length_a   1.000
_cell.length_b   1.000
_cell.length_c   1.000
_cell.angle_alpha   90.00
_cell.angle_beta   90.00
_cell.angle_gamma   90.00
#
_symmetry.space_group_name_H-M   'P 1'
#
loop_
_entity.id
_entity.type
_entity.pdbx_description
1 polymer ?
#
loop_
_entity_poly.entity_id
_entity_poly.type
_entity_poly.pdbx_seq_one_letter_code
_entity_poly.pdbx_strand_id
1 'polypeptide(L)'
;MVKTFDALFAELTATAAERPEGSGTVARLDAGVHEIGKKIVEEAAEVWMAAEYESDEAAAEEISQLLYHLQVMMVARGISLDDVYRYL
;
A
#
# COMPACT_ATOMS: atom_id res chain seq x y z
N MET A 1 -9.34 -10.04 14.05
CA MET A 1 -8.03 -10.57 13.68
C MET A 1 -7.23 -9.54 12.88
N VAL A 2 -5.97 -9.38 13.21
CA VAL A 2 -5.10 -8.41 12.56
C VAL A 2 -4.42 -9.03 11.33
N LYS A 3 -4.44 -8.32 10.22
CA LYS A 3 -3.81 -8.75 8.98
C LYS A 3 -2.32 -8.42 9.02
N THR A 4 -1.46 -9.36 8.62
CA THR A 4 -0.02 -9.11 8.53
C THR A 4 0.31 -8.45 7.18
N PHE A 5 1.52 -7.91 7.07
CA PHE A 5 2.01 -7.33 5.83
C PHE A 5 2.01 -8.38 4.71
N ASP A 6 2.46 -9.60 5.02
CA ASP A 6 2.50 -10.70 4.04
C ASP A 6 1.09 -11.12 3.62
N ALA A 7 0.16 -11.18 4.56
CA ALA A 7 -1.23 -11.52 4.26
C ALA A 7 -1.90 -10.47 3.38
N LEU A 8 -1.62 -9.20 3.62
CA LEU A 8 -2.12 -8.12 2.78
C LEU A 8 -1.59 -8.27 1.35
N PHE A 9 -0.31 -8.58 1.20
CA PHE A 9 0.27 -8.74 -0.14
C PHE A 9 -0.36 -9.90 -0.90
N ALA A 10 -0.62 -11.02 -0.23
CA ALA A 10 -1.32 -12.15 -0.85
C ALA A 10 -2.72 -11.75 -1.30
N GLU A 11 -3.45 -11.00 -0.47
CA GLU A 11 -4.77 -10.50 -0.79
C GLU A 11 -4.76 -9.57 -2.00
N LEU A 12 -3.82 -8.63 -2.05
CA LEU A 12 -3.72 -7.69 -3.16
C LEU A 12 -3.33 -8.39 -4.46
N THR A 13 -2.45 -9.39 -4.38
CA THR A 13 -2.06 -10.18 -5.55
C THR A 13 -3.27 -10.94 -6.10
N ALA A 14 -4.07 -11.53 -5.22
CA ALA A 14 -5.29 -12.23 -5.62
C ALA A 14 -6.31 -11.26 -6.24
N THR A 15 -6.48 -10.09 -5.63
CA THR A 15 -7.39 -9.06 -6.14
C THR A 15 -6.98 -8.61 -7.54
N ALA A 16 -5.67 -8.45 -7.77
CA ALA A 16 -5.16 -8.06 -9.09
C ALA A 16 -5.46 -9.12 -10.15
N ALA A 17 -5.41 -10.40 -9.78
CA ALA A 17 -5.71 -11.50 -10.71
C ALA A 17 -7.20 -11.64 -10.96
N GLU A 18 -8.02 -11.55 -9.93
CA GLU A 18 -9.46 -11.75 -10.00
C GLU A 18 -10.21 -10.53 -10.53
N ARG A 19 -9.69 -9.35 -10.29
CA ARG A 19 -10.27 -8.08 -10.73
C ARG A 19 -11.75 -7.93 -10.35
N PRO A 20 -12.08 -8.03 -9.06
CA PRO A 20 -13.49 -7.93 -8.65
C PRO A 20 -14.07 -6.55 -8.99
N GLU A 21 -15.32 -6.55 -9.44
CA GLU A 21 -16.02 -5.33 -9.81
C GLU A 21 -16.13 -4.40 -8.60
N GLY A 22 -15.88 -3.11 -8.82
CA GLY A 22 -15.96 -2.10 -7.76
C GLY A 22 -14.74 -2.03 -6.85
N SER A 23 -13.67 -2.81 -7.13
CA SER A 23 -12.47 -2.81 -6.30
C SER A 23 -11.68 -1.52 -6.44
N GLY A 24 -11.41 -0.86 -5.31
CA GLY A 24 -10.54 0.30 -5.29
C GLY A 24 -9.10 -0.03 -5.68
N THR A 25 -8.62 -1.23 -5.31
CA THR A 25 -7.28 -1.69 -5.66
C THR A 25 -7.14 -1.86 -7.17
N VAL A 26 -8.12 -2.49 -7.82
CA VAL A 26 -8.12 -2.65 -9.27
C VAL A 26 -8.09 -1.28 -9.95
N ALA A 27 -8.89 -0.33 -9.47
CA ALA A 27 -8.91 1.03 -10.02
C ALA A 27 -7.54 1.69 -9.92
N ARG A 28 -6.82 1.52 -8.81
CA ARG A 28 -5.48 2.08 -8.64
C ARG A 28 -4.47 1.44 -9.59
N LEU A 29 -4.54 0.12 -9.74
CA LEU A 29 -3.66 -0.60 -10.67
C LEU A 29 -3.89 -0.13 -12.10
N ASP A 30 -5.15 0.06 -12.49
CA ASP A 30 -5.51 0.52 -13.83
C ASP A 30 -5.07 1.97 -14.06
N ALA A 31 -5.06 2.80 -13.02
CA ALA A 31 -4.59 4.19 -13.12
C ALA A 31 -3.09 4.27 -13.38
N GLY A 32 -2.32 3.28 -12.94
CA GLY A 32 -0.92 3.14 -13.29
C GLY A 32 0.07 3.65 -12.24
N VAL A 33 1.35 3.36 -12.49
CA VAL A 33 2.46 3.62 -11.57
C VAL A 33 2.56 5.09 -11.17
N HIS A 34 2.35 6.01 -12.09
CA HIS A 34 2.45 7.44 -11.78
C HIS A 34 1.42 7.87 -10.73
N GLU A 35 0.16 7.47 -10.90
CA GLU A 35 -0.89 7.82 -9.96
C GLU A 35 -0.69 7.11 -8.61
N ILE A 36 -0.22 5.87 -8.61
CA ILE A 36 0.13 5.16 -7.39
C ILE A 36 1.25 5.89 -6.66
N GLY A 37 2.26 6.37 -7.40
CA GLY A 37 3.37 7.13 -6.84
C GLY A 37 2.94 8.42 -6.16
N LYS A 38 2.01 9.13 -6.77
CA LYS A 38 1.45 10.35 -6.17
C LYS A 38 0.78 10.04 -4.83
N LYS A 39 0.05 8.93 -4.75
CA LYS A 39 -0.60 8.50 -3.51
C LYS A 39 0.44 8.16 -2.42
N ILE A 40 1.53 7.51 -2.81
CA ILE A 40 2.61 7.20 -1.86
C ILE A 40 3.17 8.49 -1.24
N VAL A 41 3.41 9.50 -2.05
CA VAL A 41 3.92 10.78 -1.56
C VAL A 41 2.93 11.44 -0.60
N GLU A 42 1.64 11.44 -0.94
CA GLU A 42 0.59 11.99 -0.07
C GLU A 42 0.54 11.27 1.27
N GLU A 43 0.53 9.94 1.26
CA GLU A 43 0.45 9.15 2.49
C GLU A 43 1.71 9.28 3.33
N ALA A 44 2.87 9.39 2.70
CA ALA A 44 4.13 9.61 3.43
C ALA A 44 4.09 10.96 4.17
N ALA A 45 3.57 12.00 3.54
CA ALA A 45 3.41 13.30 4.17
C ALA A 45 2.43 13.23 5.35
N GLU A 46 1.34 12.48 5.20
CA GLU A 46 0.36 12.30 6.27
C GLU A 46 0.93 11.54 7.47
N VAL A 47 1.81 10.55 7.23
CA VAL A 47 2.52 9.85 8.31
C VAL A 47 3.34 10.86 9.13
N TRP A 48 4.11 11.68 8.45
CA TRP A 48 4.93 12.69 9.09
C TRP A 48 4.08 13.67 9.91
N MET A 49 3.03 14.21 9.30
CA MET A 49 2.16 15.19 9.97
C MET A 49 1.47 14.58 11.18
N ALA A 50 0.99 13.35 11.07
CA ALA A 50 0.33 12.67 12.18
C ALA A 50 1.31 12.42 13.33
N ALA A 51 2.53 11.97 13.02
CA ALA A 51 3.54 11.68 14.03
C ALA A 51 4.01 12.94 14.76
N GLU A 52 4.14 14.04 14.04
CA GLU A 52 4.66 15.29 14.61
C GLU A 52 3.58 16.11 15.34
N TYR A 53 2.36 16.11 14.83
CA TYR A 53 1.34 17.06 15.28
C TYR A 53 0.06 16.44 15.84
N GLU A 54 -0.11 15.14 15.73
CA GLU A 54 -1.36 14.49 16.16
C GLU A 54 -1.11 13.49 17.29
N SER A 55 -1.16 12.18 16.99
CA SER A 55 -1.04 11.15 18.00
C SER A 55 -0.39 9.89 17.43
N ASP A 56 0.05 9.00 18.33
CA ASP A 56 0.60 7.71 17.91
C ASP A 56 -0.47 6.88 17.19
N GLU A 57 -1.71 6.96 17.63
CA GLU A 57 -2.81 6.25 17.00
C GLU A 57 -3.03 6.72 15.56
N ALA A 58 -3.06 8.04 15.36
CA ALA A 58 -3.21 8.62 14.02
C ALA A 58 -2.01 8.26 13.14
N ALA A 59 -0.80 8.32 13.69
CA ALA A 59 0.40 7.96 12.95
C ALA A 59 0.37 6.49 12.53
N ALA A 60 -0.05 5.59 13.42
CA ALA A 60 -0.14 4.16 13.11
C ALA A 60 -1.15 3.92 11.97
N GLU A 61 -2.28 4.62 11.99
CA GLU A 61 -3.28 4.51 10.92
C GLU A 61 -2.69 4.96 9.58
N GLU A 62 -2.01 6.11 9.57
CA GLU A 62 -1.40 6.63 8.34
C GLU A 62 -0.27 5.73 7.84
N ILE A 63 0.51 5.13 8.74
CA ILE A 63 1.54 4.16 8.35
C ILE A 63 0.89 2.96 7.66
N SER A 64 -0.23 2.46 8.17
CA SER A 64 -0.91 1.34 7.53
C SER A 64 -1.38 1.68 6.12
N GLN A 65 -1.86 2.91 5.90
CA GLN A 65 -2.25 3.37 4.57
C GLN A 65 -1.05 3.47 3.63
N LEU A 66 0.08 3.96 4.13
CA LEU A 66 1.30 4.01 3.33
C LEU A 66 1.76 2.62 2.93
N LEU A 67 1.74 1.66 3.85
CA LEU A 67 2.11 0.27 3.55
C LEU A 67 1.22 -0.32 2.47
N TYR A 68 -0.07 -0.04 2.51
CA TYR A 68 -1.00 -0.47 1.47
C TYR A 68 -0.60 0.05 0.10
N HIS A 69 -0.35 1.36 -0.01
CA HIS A 69 0.01 1.96 -1.31
C HIS A 69 1.37 1.47 -1.82
N LEU A 70 2.32 1.21 -0.91
CA LEU A 70 3.60 0.62 -1.30
C LEU A 70 3.39 -0.78 -1.89
N GLN A 71 2.50 -1.56 -1.31
CA GLN A 71 2.19 -2.89 -1.84
C GLN A 71 1.46 -2.83 -3.17
N VAL A 72 0.56 -1.86 -3.36
CA VAL A 72 -0.08 -1.65 -4.66
C VAL A 72 0.99 -1.36 -5.73
N MET A 73 1.99 -0.56 -5.39
CA MET A 73 3.12 -0.31 -6.30
C MET A 73 3.89 -1.59 -6.61
N MET A 74 4.14 -2.42 -5.60
CA MET A 74 4.82 -3.70 -5.80
C MET A 74 4.04 -4.58 -6.77
N VAL A 75 2.73 -4.70 -6.57
CA VAL A 75 1.88 -5.50 -7.46
C VAL A 75 1.92 -4.93 -8.88
N ALA A 76 1.80 -3.61 -9.02
CA ALA A 76 1.83 -2.95 -10.33
C ALA A 76 3.14 -3.20 -11.09
N ARG A 77 4.26 -3.32 -10.37
CA ARG A 77 5.58 -3.52 -10.97
C ARG A 77 6.02 -4.99 -11.01
N GLY A 78 5.24 -5.90 -10.46
CA GLY A 78 5.63 -7.30 -10.39
C GLY A 78 6.79 -7.55 -9.42
N ILE A 79 6.92 -6.72 -8.39
CA ILE A 79 7.95 -6.86 -7.36
C ILE A 79 7.40 -7.74 -6.24
N SER A 80 8.14 -8.80 -5.86
CA SER A 80 7.71 -9.72 -4.82
C SER A 80 8.14 -9.25 -3.42
N LEU A 81 7.56 -9.88 -2.39
CA LEU A 81 8.03 -9.64 -1.02
C LEU A 81 9.51 -10.00 -0.88
N ASP A 82 9.93 -11.12 -1.45
CA ASP A 82 11.33 -11.54 -1.38
C ASP A 82 12.26 -10.54 -2.04
N ASP A 83 11.82 -9.91 -3.13
CA ASP A 83 12.61 -8.88 -3.80
C ASP A 83 12.90 -7.72 -2.85
N VAL A 84 11.92 -7.33 -2.03
CA VAL A 84 12.07 -6.24 -1.06
C VAL A 84 12.84 -6.71 0.17
N TYR A 85 12.49 -7.87 0.71
CA TYR A 85 13.10 -8.39 1.94
C TYR A 85 14.60 -8.64 1.79
N ARG A 86 15.04 -8.94 0.56
CA ARG A 86 16.47 -9.13 0.27
C ARG A 86 17.33 -7.95 0.70
N TYR A 87 16.78 -6.74 0.68
CA TYR A 87 17.52 -5.53 1.02
C TYR A 87 17.33 -5.07 2.47
N LEU A 88 16.52 -5.77 3.24
CA LEU A 88 16.35 -5.46 4.65
C LEU A 88 17.36 -6.23 5.50
#